data_e13cb2a5d118110798ef8698c7d1abb8
#
_entry.id   e13cb2a5d118110798ef8698c7d1abb8
#
_cell.length_a   1.000
_cell.length_b   1.000
_cell.length_c   1.000
_cell.angle_alpha   90.00
_cell.angle_beta   90.00
_cell.angle_gamma   90.00
#
_symmetry.space_group_name_H-M   'P 1'
#
loop_
_entity.id
_entity.type
_entity.pdbx_description
1 polymer ?
#
loop_
_entity_poly.entity_id
_entity_poly.type
_entity_poly.pdbx_seq_one_letter_code
_entity_poly.pdbx_strand_id
1 'polypeptide(L)'
;MGVFTKILDKEREFIEEQYQIKILDIKNISNGILNSNFQIDCEDIKYILRIFEADRTLNEEEQELILLNKIASFVPVSEAIKNKDNEYISVFENKKFALFNYVDGKVIKKIDTHIIREIATYLGKLHAFTKDISPEKYNRKTRLDFNYFYDKIFQTDIDFQDKDKLLNLAYEIKDYDFSQLECGIIHGDIFPDNVLFDEDNNIKAILDFNESYYAPFIFDIAVVINFWIKINKYDFFTENNFIRDFLNYYSKQRKITNQELKVLDLACKKVALTFIFLRLYREKIENSYQKAFSIEEKSYVSLLELMWKGDDFVKGLAELRNKVVNAPHLNIFKVATWATMGVFATYLLIYIFAGEEMLKYYPLLIVFAFGAPLVSLMTSKASVKRAYNIRMIDNGGARTEKEQLVVDTVTLLSEKLNLQKLPEIGIYPSNDINAFATGASKNSAMVAVSQGLLNNMNETEIIGVLAHEMSHVVNGDMLTSSILEGFVSAFGLIISYIILNSRRNNRSGGAAASMASFYMIKNGINFLGRIVASWYSRRREFGADRLAAQITDPSYMKSALLRLQEISEGRVNLQPNDREFAAFKITNNFSMGGFANLFATHPSLERRIAAIERMEK
;
A
#
# COMPACT_ATOMS: atom_id res chain seq x y z
N MET A 1 -2.89 39.72 -2.78
CA MET A 1 -2.21 40.73 -3.62
C MET A 1 -0.75 40.68 -3.27
N GLY A 2 0.11 40.17 -4.17
CA GLY A 2 1.53 40.43 -4.03
C GLY A 2 1.72 41.92 -4.28
N VAL A 3 2.01 42.68 -3.25
CA VAL A 3 2.46 44.07 -3.40
C VAL A 3 3.88 43.98 -3.91
N PHE A 4 4.08 44.20 -5.21
CA PHE A 4 5.42 44.22 -5.77
C PHE A 4 6.08 45.54 -5.40
N THR A 5 6.75 45.52 -4.26
CA THR A 5 7.61 46.64 -3.86
C THR A 5 8.81 46.67 -4.79
N LYS A 6 9.08 47.81 -5.43
CA LYS A 6 10.31 48.03 -6.21
C LYS A 6 11.43 48.41 -5.25
N ILE A 7 12.62 47.93 -5.54
CA ILE A 7 13.85 48.38 -4.85
C ILE A 7 14.28 49.70 -5.47
N LEU A 8 14.39 50.74 -4.65
CA LEU A 8 14.86 52.07 -5.05
C LEU A 8 16.39 52.16 -4.92
N ASP A 9 17.01 53.13 -5.57
CA ASP A 9 18.47 53.30 -5.52
C ASP A 9 19.00 53.43 -4.09
N LYS A 10 18.32 54.18 -3.22
CA LYS A 10 18.69 54.32 -1.80
C LYS A 10 18.65 53.00 -1.03
N GLU A 11 17.67 52.14 -1.33
CA GLU A 11 17.55 50.80 -0.73
C GLU A 11 18.64 49.89 -1.25
N ARG A 12 18.99 50.00 -2.52
CA ARG A 12 20.11 49.27 -3.12
C ARG A 12 21.42 49.63 -2.43
N GLU A 13 21.74 50.92 -2.29
CA GLU A 13 22.93 51.40 -1.59
C GLU A 13 22.96 50.90 -0.13
N PHE A 14 21.83 50.94 0.56
CA PHE A 14 21.70 50.43 1.91
C PHE A 14 21.99 48.90 1.99
N ILE A 15 21.45 48.10 1.06
CA ILE A 15 21.67 46.66 1.01
C ILE A 15 23.14 46.34 0.72
N GLU A 16 23.77 47.06 -0.24
CA GLU A 16 25.20 46.91 -0.57
C GLU A 16 26.07 47.18 0.66
N GLU A 17 25.76 48.22 1.42
CA GLU A 17 26.48 48.56 2.66
C GLU A 17 26.27 47.53 3.77
N GLN A 18 25.02 47.11 4.01
CA GLN A 18 24.69 46.22 5.10
C GLN A 18 25.27 44.81 4.92
N TYR A 19 25.26 44.28 3.70
CA TYR A 19 25.74 42.95 3.41
C TYR A 19 27.14 42.91 2.80
N GLN A 20 27.79 44.09 2.62
CA GLN A 20 29.11 44.23 2.02
C GLN A 20 29.25 43.56 0.66
N ILE A 21 28.23 43.69 -0.17
CA ILE A 21 28.15 43.15 -1.53
C ILE A 21 28.06 44.28 -2.57
N LYS A 22 28.42 43.97 -3.81
CA LYS A 22 28.22 44.87 -4.94
C LYS A 22 27.19 44.30 -5.88
N ILE A 23 26.05 44.94 -5.96
CA ILE A 23 24.93 44.49 -6.78
C ILE A 23 25.14 44.88 -8.23
N LEU A 24 25.17 43.93 -9.15
CA LEU A 24 25.22 44.15 -10.58
C LEU A 24 23.83 44.25 -11.20
N ASP A 25 22.93 43.31 -10.85
CA ASP A 25 21.58 43.25 -11.39
C ASP A 25 20.58 42.76 -10.32
N ILE A 26 19.34 43.22 -10.43
CA ILE A 26 18.23 42.86 -9.55
C ILE A 26 17.08 42.34 -10.41
N LYS A 27 16.71 41.07 -10.23
CA LYS A 27 15.61 40.41 -10.94
C LYS A 27 14.49 40.08 -10.00
N ASN A 28 13.28 40.48 -10.36
CA ASN A 28 12.09 40.12 -9.56
C ASN A 28 11.76 38.64 -9.74
N ILE A 29 11.55 37.91 -8.63
CA ILE A 29 11.07 36.54 -8.62
C ILE A 29 9.54 36.57 -8.44
N SER A 30 8.81 36.30 -9.53
CA SER A 30 7.36 36.47 -9.63
C SER A 30 6.50 35.52 -8.80
N ASN A 31 7.09 34.54 -8.10
CA ASN A 31 6.38 33.44 -7.47
C ASN A 31 6.04 33.65 -5.97
N GLY A 32 6.28 34.82 -5.39
CA GLY A 32 5.95 35.12 -3.98
C GLY A 32 4.56 35.73 -3.82
N ILE A 33 3.70 35.14 -2.98
CA ILE A 33 2.36 35.69 -2.67
C ILE A 33 2.40 36.65 -1.49
N LEU A 34 3.36 36.52 -0.60
CA LEU A 34 3.37 37.14 0.73
C LEU A 34 4.55 38.09 0.96
N ASN A 35 5.69 37.82 0.35
CA ASN A 35 6.88 38.62 0.45
C ASN A 35 7.39 38.96 -0.95
N SER A 36 8.05 40.09 -1.12
CA SER A 36 8.72 40.43 -2.35
C SER A 36 10.11 39.80 -2.37
N ASN A 37 10.35 38.86 -3.30
CA ASN A 37 11.63 38.18 -3.45
C ASN A 37 12.35 38.65 -4.74
N PHE A 38 13.64 38.88 -4.63
CA PHE A 38 14.49 39.34 -5.72
C PHE A 38 15.74 38.47 -5.81
N GLN A 39 16.11 38.08 -7.01
CA GLN A 39 17.44 37.56 -7.27
C GLN A 39 18.40 38.72 -7.39
N ILE A 40 19.48 38.70 -6.61
CA ILE A 40 20.56 39.66 -6.62
C ILE A 40 21.76 39.01 -7.29
N ASP A 41 22.17 39.54 -8.43
CA ASP A 41 23.35 39.07 -9.15
C ASP A 41 24.55 39.94 -8.74
N CYS A 42 25.59 39.35 -8.16
CA CYS A 42 26.90 39.92 -7.88
C CYS A 42 27.94 39.38 -8.88
N GLU A 43 29.25 39.75 -8.75
CA GLU A 43 30.29 39.34 -9.73
C GLU A 43 30.34 37.80 -9.91
N ASP A 44 30.48 37.04 -8.82
CA ASP A 44 30.66 35.58 -8.84
C ASP A 44 29.55 34.81 -8.09
N ILE A 45 28.69 35.52 -7.39
CA ILE A 45 27.71 34.90 -6.47
C ILE A 45 26.34 35.51 -6.70
N LYS A 46 25.31 34.67 -6.54
CA LYS A 46 23.91 35.08 -6.54
C LYS A 46 23.33 34.96 -5.16
N TYR A 47 22.39 35.83 -4.84
CA TYR A 47 21.66 35.85 -3.60
C TYR A 47 20.15 35.97 -3.83
N ILE A 48 19.36 35.68 -2.82
CA ILE A 48 17.93 36.02 -2.75
C ILE A 48 17.75 37.10 -1.71
N LEU A 49 17.23 38.25 -2.11
CA LEU A 49 16.76 39.27 -1.20
C LEU A 49 15.28 39.16 -0.98
N ARG A 50 14.87 39.04 0.27
CA ARG A 50 13.46 39.06 0.68
C ARG A 50 13.14 40.38 1.35
N ILE A 51 12.04 41.00 0.93
CA ILE A 51 11.41 42.11 1.64
C ILE A 51 10.17 41.54 2.34
N PHE A 52 10.13 41.64 3.66
CA PHE A 52 9.00 41.14 4.46
C PHE A 52 7.85 42.16 4.36
N GLU A 53 6.75 41.73 3.74
CA GLU A 53 5.53 42.52 3.54
C GLU A 53 4.43 42.15 4.55
N ALA A 54 4.59 41.02 5.23
CA ALA A 54 3.63 40.55 6.20
C ALA A 54 3.63 41.42 7.48
N ASP A 55 2.44 41.58 8.08
CA ASP A 55 2.28 42.22 9.37
C ASP A 55 2.69 41.27 10.51
N ARG A 56 4.00 41.02 10.61
CA ARG A 56 4.64 40.26 11.69
C ARG A 56 5.68 41.11 12.38
N THR A 57 5.88 40.84 13.66
CA THR A 57 6.93 41.52 14.44
C THR A 57 8.33 41.13 13.94
N LEU A 58 9.32 41.94 14.23
CA LEU A 58 10.71 41.62 13.89
C LEU A 58 11.15 40.29 14.52
N ASN A 59 10.78 40.04 15.77
CA ASN A 59 11.10 38.82 16.47
C ASN A 59 10.48 37.57 15.82
N GLU A 60 9.25 37.64 15.33
CA GLU A 60 8.61 36.53 14.63
C GLU A 60 9.33 36.20 13.31
N GLU A 61 9.76 37.21 12.55
CA GLU A 61 10.52 36.99 11.32
C GLU A 61 11.92 36.43 11.62
N GLU A 62 12.58 36.93 12.65
CA GLU A 62 13.91 36.47 13.05
C GLU A 62 13.90 35.01 13.53
N GLN A 63 12.85 34.55 14.19
CA GLN A 63 12.70 33.15 14.60
C GLN A 63 12.77 32.18 13.41
N GLU A 64 12.17 32.52 12.24
CA GLU A 64 12.30 31.72 11.02
C GLU A 64 13.77 31.62 10.57
N LEU A 65 14.47 32.77 10.48
CA LEU A 65 15.84 32.83 9.99
C LEU A 65 16.81 32.08 10.91
N ILE A 66 16.61 32.18 12.22
CA ILE A 66 17.37 31.40 13.22
C ILE A 66 17.13 29.90 13.05
N LEU A 67 15.86 29.49 12.81
CA LEU A 67 15.53 28.09 12.57
C LEU A 67 16.24 27.57 11.31
N LEU A 68 16.13 28.28 10.20
CA LEU A 68 16.75 27.91 8.92
C LEU A 68 18.25 27.65 9.10
N ASN A 69 18.97 28.58 9.73
CA ASN A 69 20.41 28.44 9.92
C ASN A 69 20.79 27.31 10.91
N LYS A 70 19.92 26.96 11.86
CA LYS A 70 20.14 25.81 12.74
C LYS A 70 19.96 24.47 12.04
N ILE A 71 19.03 24.38 11.10
CA ILE A 71 18.73 23.11 10.42
C ILE A 71 19.55 22.90 9.15
N ALA A 72 20.22 23.92 8.63
CA ALA A 72 20.94 23.88 7.34
C ALA A 72 21.99 22.76 7.24
N SER A 73 22.57 22.33 8.36
CA SER A 73 23.58 21.27 8.38
C SER A 73 23.06 19.87 8.09
N PHE A 74 21.72 19.64 8.17
CA PHE A 74 21.11 18.31 8.00
C PHE A 74 19.78 18.31 7.25
N VAL A 75 19.18 19.49 7.04
CA VAL A 75 18.03 19.71 6.14
C VAL A 75 18.47 20.73 5.09
N PRO A 76 18.39 20.42 3.79
CA PRO A 76 18.77 21.38 2.75
C PRO A 76 17.78 22.55 2.73
N VAL A 77 18.25 23.72 3.07
CA VAL A 77 17.49 24.98 3.07
C VAL A 77 18.35 26.13 2.54
N SER A 78 17.73 27.22 2.14
CA SER A 78 18.44 28.45 1.82
C SER A 78 18.77 29.20 3.12
N GLU A 79 20.06 29.29 3.45
CA GLU A 79 20.51 29.94 4.68
C GLU A 79 20.42 31.46 4.59
N ALA A 80 19.97 32.08 5.68
CA ALA A 80 19.99 33.53 5.81
C ALA A 80 21.39 34.03 6.14
N ILE A 81 21.77 35.10 5.49
CA ILE A 81 23.09 35.74 5.64
C ILE A 81 22.97 36.90 6.64
N LYS A 82 23.89 36.91 7.60
CA LYS A 82 23.95 38.01 8.56
C LYS A 82 24.54 39.27 7.93
N ASN A 83 23.99 40.42 8.33
CA ASN A 83 24.48 41.71 7.96
C ASN A 83 25.77 42.11 8.71
N LYS A 84 26.33 43.28 8.44
CA LYS A 84 27.54 43.81 9.11
C LYS A 84 27.41 43.92 10.62
N ASP A 85 26.18 44.04 11.15
CA ASP A 85 25.89 44.18 12.58
C ASP A 85 25.63 42.81 13.25
N ASN A 86 25.88 41.69 12.51
CA ASN A 86 25.67 40.28 12.93
C ASN A 86 24.20 39.92 13.15
N GLU A 87 23.26 40.65 12.53
CA GLU A 87 21.81 40.41 12.57
C GLU A 87 21.34 39.79 11.26
N TYR A 88 20.27 39.02 11.28
CA TYR A 88 19.68 38.38 10.07
C TYR A 88 18.77 39.34 9.29
N ILE A 89 18.20 40.35 9.96
CA ILE A 89 17.25 41.28 9.37
C ILE A 89 17.84 42.68 9.40
N SER A 90 17.85 43.34 8.27
CA SER A 90 18.20 44.76 8.14
C SER A 90 16.92 45.57 7.99
N VAL A 91 16.84 46.74 8.64
CA VAL A 91 15.67 47.63 8.58
C VAL A 91 16.08 48.94 7.99
N PHE A 92 15.38 49.37 6.93
CA PHE A 92 15.56 50.67 6.31
C PHE A 92 14.20 51.33 6.15
N GLU A 93 14.08 52.54 6.72
CA GLU A 93 12.79 53.20 6.88
C GLU A 93 11.78 52.25 7.58
N ASN A 94 10.73 51.80 6.87
CA ASN A 94 9.74 50.86 7.40
C ASN A 94 9.81 49.48 6.75
N LYS A 95 10.86 49.19 5.97
CA LYS A 95 11.03 47.90 5.27
C LYS A 95 12.04 47.02 5.97
N LYS A 96 11.71 45.78 6.09
CA LYS A 96 12.55 44.72 6.65
C LYS A 96 13.13 43.88 5.51
N PHE A 97 14.45 43.67 5.50
CA PHE A 97 15.19 42.96 4.46
C PHE A 97 15.96 41.80 5.07
N ALA A 98 15.98 40.67 4.38
CA ALA A 98 16.90 39.58 4.66
C ALA A 98 17.52 39.05 3.37
N LEU A 99 18.80 38.70 3.43
CA LEU A 99 19.56 38.15 2.31
C LEU A 99 19.77 36.65 2.56
N PHE A 100 19.59 35.82 1.51
CA PHE A 100 19.74 34.37 1.56
C PHE A 100 20.70 33.90 0.47
N ASN A 101 21.35 32.77 0.72
CA ASN A 101 22.09 32.06 -0.31
C ASN A 101 21.16 31.66 -1.46
N TYR A 102 21.60 31.92 -2.69
CA TYR A 102 20.87 31.42 -3.87
C TYR A 102 21.08 29.90 -4.02
N VAL A 103 20.02 29.17 -4.21
CA VAL A 103 20.08 27.74 -4.52
C VAL A 103 19.62 27.52 -5.95
N ASP A 104 20.54 27.00 -6.79
CA ASP A 104 20.20 26.61 -8.16
C ASP A 104 19.53 25.26 -8.17
N GLY A 105 18.25 25.23 -8.57
CA GLY A 105 17.42 24.03 -8.58
C GLY A 105 16.13 24.25 -9.36
N LYS A 106 15.44 23.16 -9.62
CA LYS A 106 14.17 23.16 -10.37
C LYS A 106 13.02 22.61 -9.52
N VAL A 107 11.82 23.12 -9.75
CA VAL A 107 10.60 22.52 -9.22
C VAL A 107 10.25 21.29 -10.06
N ILE A 108 9.86 20.22 -9.40
CA ILE A 108 9.47 18.98 -10.10
C ILE A 108 8.08 19.09 -10.73
N LYS A 109 7.90 18.37 -11.85
CA LYS A 109 6.59 18.23 -12.52
C LYS A 109 5.93 16.88 -12.30
N LYS A 110 6.71 15.86 -11.98
CA LYS A 110 6.23 14.49 -11.77
C LYS A 110 6.90 13.92 -10.53
N ILE A 111 6.10 13.36 -9.66
CA ILE A 111 6.55 12.74 -8.42
C ILE A 111 6.81 11.24 -8.67
N ASP A 112 7.91 10.74 -8.15
CA ASP A 112 8.30 9.34 -8.15
C ASP A 112 8.66 8.85 -6.75
N THR A 113 9.00 7.58 -6.64
CA THR A 113 9.34 6.94 -5.35
C THR A 113 10.58 7.55 -4.70
N HIS A 114 11.58 7.98 -5.50
CA HIS A 114 12.80 8.61 -4.98
C HIS A 114 12.48 9.93 -4.31
N ILE A 115 11.72 10.79 -4.98
CA ILE A 115 11.27 12.08 -4.47
C ILE A 115 10.47 11.93 -3.17
N ILE A 116 9.56 10.96 -3.11
CA ILE A 116 8.78 10.68 -1.88
C ILE A 116 9.69 10.27 -0.71
N ARG A 117 10.73 9.50 -0.97
CA ARG A 117 11.72 9.09 0.06
C ARG A 117 12.58 10.24 0.52
N GLU A 118 12.98 11.11 -0.39
CA GLU A 118 13.75 12.32 -0.09
C GLU A 118 12.95 13.26 0.83
N ILE A 119 11.74 13.66 0.43
CA ILE A 119 10.92 14.57 1.24
C ILE A 119 10.57 13.95 2.60
N ALA A 120 10.28 12.64 2.66
CA ALA A 120 10.02 11.95 3.91
C ALA A 120 11.23 11.99 4.85
N THR A 121 12.44 11.81 4.31
CA THR A 121 13.68 11.81 5.07
C THR A 121 13.96 13.20 5.66
N TYR A 122 13.89 14.25 4.86
CA TYR A 122 14.22 15.58 5.33
C TYR A 122 13.14 16.18 6.24
N LEU A 123 11.86 15.92 5.96
CA LEU A 123 10.77 16.32 6.86
C LEU A 123 10.87 15.58 8.20
N GLY A 124 11.21 14.30 8.19
CA GLY A 124 11.45 13.53 9.41
C GLY A 124 12.63 14.07 10.23
N LYS A 125 13.73 14.49 9.59
CA LYS A 125 14.87 15.14 10.25
C LYS A 125 14.48 16.48 10.87
N LEU A 126 13.73 17.31 10.15
CA LEU A 126 13.21 18.59 10.65
C LEU A 126 12.40 18.36 11.93
N HIS A 127 11.44 17.46 11.90
CA HIS A 127 10.57 17.16 13.03
C HIS A 127 11.32 16.51 14.20
N ALA A 128 12.29 15.62 13.92
CA ALA A 128 13.13 15.03 14.96
C ALA A 128 13.95 16.09 15.71
N PHE A 129 14.41 17.14 15.02
CA PHE A 129 15.15 18.23 15.63
C PHE A 129 14.22 19.18 16.40
N THR A 130 13.05 19.49 15.87
CA THR A 130 12.17 20.54 16.42
C THR A 130 11.29 20.06 17.58
N LYS A 131 11.16 18.77 17.83
CA LYS A 131 10.34 18.18 18.91
C LYS A 131 10.75 18.66 20.30
N ASP A 132 12.03 18.98 20.49
CA ASP A 132 12.58 19.42 21.77
C ASP A 132 12.59 20.96 21.93
N ILE A 133 12.04 21.69 20.95
CA ILE A 133 11.87 23.14 21.01
C ILE A 133 10.52 23.46 21.66
N SER A 134 10.55 24.24 22.74
CA SER A 134 9.30 24.63 23.41
C SER A 134 8.53 25.71 22.63
N PRO A 135 7.20 25.78 22.75
CA PRO A 135 6.37 26.76 22.08
C PRO A 135 6.70 28.21 22.47
N GLU A 136 7.25 28.45 23.67
CA GLU A 136 7.67 29.78 24.11
C GLU A 136 8.88 30.30 23.32
N LYS A 137 9.73 29.36 22.81
CA LYS A 137 10.90 29.69 22.00
C LYS A 137 10.58 29.89 20.52
N TYR A 138 9.42 29.45 20.09
CA TYR A 138 8.94 29.59 18.71
C TYR A 138 7.43 29.90 18.74
N ASN A 139 7.10 31.16 18.88
CA ASN A 139 5.73 31.61 19.10
C ASN A 139 5.07 32.21 17.83
N ARG A 140 5.65 31.96 16.67
CA ARG A 140 5.04 32.34 15.37
C ARG A 140 3.68 31.69 15.21
N LYS A 141 2.75 32.46 14.64
CA LYS A 141 1.40 32.00 14.32
C LYS A 141 1.28 31.79 12.81
N THR A 142 0.64 30.71 12.43
CA THR A 142 0.26 30.51 11.03
C THR A 142 -0.91 31.44 10.65
N ARG A 143 -0.95 31.84 9.38
CA ARG A 143 -2.13 32.48 8.78
C ARG A 143 -3.09 31.45 8.17
N LEU A 144 -2.66 30.18 8.09
CA LEU A 144 -3.47 29.05 7.63
C LEU A 144 -4.28 28.47 8.79
N ASP A 145 -5.02 29.32 9.51
CA ASP A 145 -5.84 28.93 10.66
C ASP A 145 -7.19 28.36 10.21
N PHE A 146 -7.35 27.05 10.44
CA PHE A 146 -8.58 26.32 10.14
C PHE A 146 -9.82 26.97 10.80
N ASN A 147 -9.72 27.32 12.09
CA ASN A 147 -10.86 27.85 12.84
C ASN A 147 -11.26 29.24 12.32
N TYR A 148 -10.28 30.07 11.99
CA TYR A 148 -10.51 31.38 11.40
C TYR A 148 -11.31 31.28 10.09
N PHE A 149 -10.87 30.45 9.16
CA PHE A 149 -11.56 30.30 7.87
C PHE A 149 -12.92 29.61 8.02
N TYR A 150 -13.02 28.59 8.86
CA TYR A 150 -14.30 27.97 9.18
C TYR A 150 -15.32 28.99 9.70
N ASP A 151 -14.96 29.79 10.71
CA ASP A 151 -15.86 30.79 11.29
C ASP A 151 -16.28 31.86 10.27
N LYS A 152 -15.36 32.30 9.39
CA LYS A 152 -15.67 33.24 8.31
C LYS A 152 -16.65 32.68 7.29
N ILE A 153 -16.43 31.44 6.84
CA ILE A 153 -17.30 30.76 5.86
C ILE A 153 -18.67 30.48 6.47
N PHE A 154 -18.72 30.01 7.74
CA PHE A 154 -19.96 29.72 8.45
C PHE A 154 -20.81 30.96 8.68
N GLN A 155 -20.21 32.09 9.06
CA GLN A 155 -20.89 33.34 9.35
C GLN A 155 -21.43 34.07 8.11
N THR A 156 -20.86 33.82 6.93
CA THR A 156 -21.13 34.63 5.72
C THR A 156 -22.26 34.06 4.87
N ASP A 157 -22.79 32.89 5.18
CA ASP A 157 -23.86 32.19 4.45
C ASP A 157 -23.70 32.18 2.90
N ILE A 158 -22.50 31.92 2.45
CA ILE A 158 -22.20 31.75 1.03
C ILE A 158 -22.62 30.37 0.53
N ASP A 159 -23.07 30.29 -0.73
CA ASP A 159 -23.38 29.02 -1.37
C ASP A 159 -22.16 28.47 -2.12
N PHE A 160 -21.90 27.17 -1.96
CA PHE A 160 -20.82 26.45 -2.61
C PHE A 160 -21.11 24.94 -2.66
N GLN A 161 -20.40 24.25 -3.55
CA GLN A 161 -20.57 22.80 -3.76
C GLN A 161 -20.27 22.01 -2.48
N ASP A 162 -21.13 21.04 -2.16
CA ASP A 162 -21.06 20.15 -0.98
C ASP A 162 -21.08 20.88 0.38
N LYS A 163 -21.63 22.11 0.45
CA LYS A 163 -21.64 22.99 1.64
C LYS A 163 -21.98 22.25 2.92
N ASP A 164 -23.14 21.60 2.99
CA ASP A 164 -23.62 20.96 4.23
C ASP A 164 -22.71 19.83 4.70
N LYS A 165 -22.21 19.02 3.76
CA LYS A 165 -21.28 17.94 4.08
C LYS A 165 -19.94 18.47 4.61
N LEU A 166 -19.40 19.51 3.96
CA LEU A 166 -18.12 20.09 4.36
C LEU A 166 -18.22 20.80 5.71
N LEU A 167 -19.32 21.53 5.96
CA LEU A 167 -19.53 22.20 7.24
C LEU A 167 -19.75 21.21 8.40
N ASN A 168 -20.50 20.12 8.18
CA ASN A 168 -20.68 19.07 9.18
C ASN A 168 -19.34 18.39 9.53
N LEU A 169 -18.56 18.03 8.53
CA LEU A 169 -17.23 17.45 8.75
C LEU A 169 -16.27 18.44 9.43
N ALA A 170 -16.32 19.71 9.03
CA ALA A 170 -15.52 20.75 9.66
C ALA A 170 -15.90 20.97 11.14
N TYR A 171 -17.18 20.85 11.47
CA TYR A 171 -17.65 20.93 12.85
C TYR A 171 -17.08 19.79 13.72
N GLU A 172 -17.11 18.55 13.22
CA GLU A 172 -16.51 17.39 13.89
C GLU A 172 -15.00 17.56 14.10
N ILE A 173 -14.29 18.08 13.08
CA ILE A 173 -12.85 18.31 13.13
C ILE A 173 -12.49 19.44 14.10
N LYS A 174 -13.30 20.49 14.16
CA LYS A 174 -13.08 21.65 15.03
C LYS A 174 -13.03 21.24 16.51
N ASP A 175 -13.88 20.30 16.90
CA ASP A 175 -14.01 19.84 18.28
C ASP A 175 -12.95 18.79 18.66
N TYR A 176 -12.18 18.27 17.68
CA TYR A 176 -11.16 17.28 17.97
C TYR A 176 -9.88 17.92 18.54
N ASP A 177 -9.44 17.43 19.70
CA ASP A 177 -8.21 17.90 20.37
C ASP A 177 -6.95 17.21 19.83
N PHE A 178 -6.26 17.89 18.92
CA PHE A 178 -4.97 17.45 18.38
C PHE A 178 -3.79 17.75 19.32
N SER A 179 -3.96 18.50 20.42
CA SER A 179 -2.85 18.91 21.29
C SER A 179 -2.21 17.75 22.05
N GLN A 180 -2.86 16.60 22.10
CA GLN A 180 -2.34 15.36 22.71
C GLN A 180 -1.31 14.63 21.84
N LEU A 181 -1.10 15.07 20.62
CA LEU A 181 -0.12 14.49 19.69
C LEU A 181 1.25 15.10 19.91
N GLU A 182 2.29 14.41 19.42
CA GLU A 182 3.64 14.99 19.43
C GLU A 182 3.70 16.25 18.57
N CYS A 183 4.18 17.33 19.19
CA CYS A 183 4.27 18.66 18.61
C CYS A 183 5.74 19.14 18.49
N GLY A 184 5.94 20.08 17.61
CA GLY A 184 7.17 20.83 17.41
C GLY A 184 6.98 21.85 16.31
N ILE A 185 8.07 22.41 15.77
CA ILE A 185 7.97 23.34 14.66
C ILE A 185 7.74 22.54 13.39
N ILE A 186 6.63 22.80 12.72
CA ILE A 186 6.30 22.28 11.41
C ILE A 186 6.56 23.34 10.33
N HIS A 187 6.71 22.90 9.07
CA HIS A 187 6.83 23.79 7.92
C HIS A 187 5.51 24.53 7.64
N GLY A 188 4.39 23.84 7.75
CA GLY A 188 3.03 24.37 7.59
C GLY A 188 2.58 24.54 6.13
N ASP A 189 3.51 24.62 5.18
CA ASP A 189 3.25 24.89 3.76
C ASP A 189 4.20 24.09 2.84
N ILE A 190 4.47 22.81 3.16
CA ILE A 190 5.43 21.95 2.46
C ILE A 190 4.83 21.39 1.15
N PHE A 191 4.55 22.28 0.18
CA PHE A 191 4.08 21.94 -1.16
C PHE A 191 5.23 21.60 -2.11
N PRO A 192 4.97 20.89 -3.24
CA PRO A 192 5.99 20.56 -4.23
C PRO A 192 6.69 21.79 -4.82
N ASP A 193 6.00 22.92 -4.97
CA ASP A 193 6.55 24.17 -5.48
C ASP A 193 7.44 24.93 -4.48
N ASN A 194 7.43 24.53 -3.22
CA ASN A 194 8.33 25.01 -2.17
C ASN A 194 9.59 24.13 -2.02
N VAL A 195 9.87 23.21 -2.95
CA VAL A 195 11.05 22.34 -2.90
C VAL A 195 11.81 22.38 -4.23
N LEU A 196 13.10 22.66 -4.16
CA LEU A 196 14.02 22.66 -5.30
C LEU A 196 14.80 21.36 -5.37
N PHE A 197 14.97 20.85 -6.59
CA PHE A 197 15.66 19.60 -6.91
C PHE A 197 16.82 19.82 -7.87
N ASP A 198 17.81 18.93 -7.82
CA ASP A 198 18.85 18.82 -8.84
C ASP A 198 18.37 18.02 -10.09
N GLU A 199 19.29 17.77 -11.03
CA GLU A 199 18.99 17.00 -12.24
C GLU A 199 18.65 15.52 -11.95
N ASP A 200 19.14 14.96 -10.84
CA ASP A 200 18.94 13.58 -10.40
C ASP A 200 17.74 13.44 -9.46
N ASN A 201 16.93 14.48 -9.29
CA ASN A 201 15.77 14.59 -8.40
C ASN A 201 16.12 14.46 -6.89
N ASN A 202 17.35 14.81 -6.46
CA ASN A 202 17.66 14.98 -5.05
C ASN A 202 17.25 16.38 -4.59
N ILE A 203 16.79 16.50 -3.35
CA ILE A 203 16.38 17.81 -2.79
C ILE A 203 17.61 18.68 -2.55
N LYS A 204 17.63 19.86 -3.18
CA LYS A 204 18.63 20.92 -3.01
C LYS A 204 18.23 21.95 -1.97
N ALA A 205 16.96 22.29 -1.89
CA ALA A 205 16.47 23.17 -0.83
C ALA A 205 14.96 22.99 -0.60
N ILE A 206 14.57 23.05 0.66
CA ILE A 206 13.20 23.27 1.10
C ILE A 206 13.09 24.78 1.39
N LEU A 207 12.15 25.43 0.73
CA LEU A 207 11.96 26.88 0.73
C LEU A 207 10.70 27.26 1.51
N ASP A 208 10.55 28.55 1.77
CA ASP A 208 9.32 29.19 2.24
C ASP A 208 8.76 28.69 3.58
N PHE A 209 9.56 28.89 4.64
CA PHE A 209 9.14 28.62 6.02
C PHE A 209 8.24 29.72 6.62
N ASN A 210 7.64 30.58 5.79
CA ASN A 210 6.80 31.69 6.26
C ASN A 210 5.62 31.23 7.11
N GLU A 211 5.04 30.07 6.81
CA GLU A 211 3.92 29.50 7.56
C GLU A 211 4.35 28.54 8.66
N SER A 212 5.66 28.43 8.94
CA SER A 212 6.15 27.58 10.02
C SER A 212 5.69 28.06 11.39
N TYR A 213 5.21 27.13 12.21
CA TYR A 213 4.69 27.38 13.55
C TYR A 213 4.78 26.12 14.42
N TYR A 214 4.54 26.29 15.72
CA TYR A 214 4.52 25.16 16.66
C TYR A 214 3.17 24.45 16.58
N ALA A 215 3.17 23.17 16.16
CA ALA A 215 1.97 22.38 15.97
C ALA A 215 2.24 20.86 15.99
N PRO A 216 1.20 20.01 15.99
CA PRO A 216 1.33 18.58 15.78
C PRO A 216 2.00 18.26 14.44
N PHE A 217 3.02 17.41 14.48
CA PHE A 217 3.77 16.99 13.28
C PHE A 217 2.93 16.34 12.21
N ILE A 218 1.81 15.74 12.60
CA ILE A 218 0.88 15.06 11.70
C ILE A 218 0.33 15.98 10.60
N PHE A 219 0.32 17.31 10.83
CA PHE A 219 -0.21 18.25 9.84
C PHE A 219 0.71 18.38 8.63
N ASP A 220 2.04 18.42 8.79
CA ASP A 220 2.96 18.40 7.66
C ASP A 220 2.92 17.05 6.92
N ILE A 221 2.79 15.93 7.66
CA ILE A 221 2.57 14.62 7.07
C ILE A 221 1.30 14.63 6.21
N ALA A 222 0.23 15.24 6.70
CA ALA A 222 -1.03 15.38 5.98
C ALA A 222 -0.91 16.28 4.73
N VAL A 223 -0.10 17.35 4.78
CA VAL A 223 0.21 18.19 3.60
C VAL A 223 0.86 17.34 2.52
N VAL A 224 1.89 16.56 2.87
CA VAL A 224 2.57 15.71 1.87
C VAL A 224 1.62 14.66 1.30
N ILE A 225 0.86 13.96 2.13
CA ILE A 225 -0.10 12.95 1.66
C ILE A 225 -1.12 13.57 0.70
N ASN A 226 -1.70 14.71 1.05
CA ASN A 226 -2.72 15.36 0.23
C ASN A 226 -2.14 15.94 -1.07
N PHE A 227 -1.06 16.71 -0.99
CA PHE A 227 -0.65 17.59 -2.07
C PHE A 227 0.57 17.09 -2.88
N TRP A 228 1.28 16.09 -2.39
CA TRP A 228 2.31 15.41 -3.17
C TRP A 228 1.78 14.10 -3.77
N ILE A 229 0.85 13.43 -3.08
CA ILE A 229 0.42 12.09 -3.46
C ILE A 229 -1.01 12.12 -4.00
N LYS A 230 -2.01 12.35 -3.16
CA LYS A 230 -3.44 12.20 -3.52
C LYS A 230 -3.92 13.14 -4.62
N ILE A 231 -3.44 14.37 -4.66
CA ILE A 231 -3.87 15.36 -5.67
C ILE A 231 -3.47 14.99 -7.10
N ASN A 232 -2.44 14.15 -7.26
CA ASN A 232 -1.94 13.75 -8.57
C ASN A 232 -2.77 12.63 -9.21
N LYS A 233 -3.83 12.16 -8.56
CA LYS A 233 -4.77 11.15 -9.10
C LYS A 233 -4.08 9.88 -9.60
N TYR A 234 -3.04 9.43 -8.89
CA TYR A 234 -2.42 8.15 -9.15
C TYR A 234 -3.44 7.03 -9.01
N ASP A 235 -3.17 5.89 -9.66
CA ASP A 235 -3.92 4.68 -9.35
C ASP A 235 -3.76 4.30 -7.88
N PHE A 236 -4.71 3.56 -7.35
CA PHE A 236 -4.79 3.18 -5.94
C PHE A 236 -3.48 2.58 -5.38
N PHE A 237 -2.75 1.80 -6.19
CA PHE A 237 -1.52 1.13 -5.74
C PHE A 237 -0.33 2.07 -5.71
N THR A 238 -0.16 2.89 -6.73
CA THR A 238 0.89 3.91 -6.78
C THR A 238 0.72 4.88 -5.62
N GLU A 239 -0.51 5.35 -5.38
CA GLU A 239 -0.84 6.23 -4.26
C GLU A 239 -0.45 5.58 -2.93
N ASN A 240 -0.84 4.33 -2.73
CA ASN A 240 -0.59 3.59 -1.50
C ASN A 240 0.87 3.24 -1.28
N ASN A 241 1.59 2.89 -2.34
CA ASN A 241 3.02 2.67 -2.28
C ASN A 241 3.75 3.95 -1.89
N PHE A 242 3.36 5.09 -2.45
CA PHE A 242 3.94 6.38 -2.08
C PHE A 242 3.67 6.75 -0.63
N ILE A 243 2.43 6.60 -0.13
CA ILE A 243 2.09 6.86 1.28
C ILE A 243 2.89 5.93 2.19
N ARG A 244 2.96 4.63 1.88
CA ARG A 244 3.75 3.66 2.65
C ARG A 244 5.23 4.01 2.68
N ASP A 245 5.83 4.31 1.53
CA ASP A 245 7.23 4.68 1.43
C ASP A 245 7.51 5.96 2.20
N PHE A 246 6.65 6.97 2.07
CA PHE A 246 6.74 8.20 2.85
C PHE A 246 6.75 7.91 4.36
N LEU A 247 5.74 7.20 4.87
CA LEU A 247 5.64 6.89 6.31
C LEU A 247 6.82 6.05 6.81
N ASN A 248 7.33 5.12 5.99
CA ASN A 248 8.47 4.29 6.35
C ASN A 248 9.78 5.08 6.41
N TYR A 249 10.07 5.93 5.42
CA TYR A 249 11.30 6.73 5.38
C TYR A 249 11.28 7.86 6.42
N TYR A 250 10.15 8.51 6.60
CA TYR A 250 9.93 9.47 7.68
C TYR A 250 10.19 8.83 9.06
N SER A 251 9.66 7.63 9.29
CA SER A 251 9.76 6.94 10.57
C SER A 251 11.17 6.47 10.92
N LYS A 252 12.08 6.39 9.94
CA LYS A 252 13.51 6.16 10.20
C LYS A 252 14.17 7.37 10.90
N GLN A 253 13.61 8.56 10.74
CA GLN A 253 14.13 9.79 11.34
C GLN A 253 13.38 10.14 12.63
N ARG A 254 12.04 10.12 12.58
CA ARG A 254 11.15 10.34 13.72
C ARG A 254 10.06 9.28 13.73
N LYS A 255 9.96 8.53 14.82
CA LYS A 255 8.93 7.50 14.98
C LYS A 255 7.52 8.14 14.99
N ILE A 256 6.63 7.69 14.13
CA ILE A 256 5.22 8.07 14.17
C ILE A 256 4.53 7.24 15.25
N THR A 257 3.78 7.88 16.14
CA THR A 257 3.08 7.22 17.24
C THR A 257 1.81 6.52 16.75
N ASN A 258 1.31 5.55 17.52
CA ASN A 258 0.04 4.90 17.22
C ASN A 258 -1.15 5.88 17.30
N GLN A 259 -1.06 6.91 18.13
CA GLN A 259 -2.09 7.96 18.21
C GLN A 259 -2.10 8.80 16.92
N GLU A 260 -0.94 9.21 16.42
CA GLU A 260 -0.84 9.94 15.15
C GLU A 260 -1.39 9.11 13.98
N LEU A 261 -1.07 7.81 13.91
CA LEU A 261 -1.58 6.94 12.84
C LEU A 261 -3.10 6.79 12.88
N LYS A 262 -3.72 6.72 14.07
CA LYS A 262 -5.17 6.61 14.22
C LYS A 262 -5.93 7.85 13.72
N VAL A 263 -5.30 9.01 13.80
CA VAL A 263 -5.92 10.30 13.43
C VAL A 263 -5.39 10.87 12.13
N LEU A 264 -4.54 10.12 11.41
CA LEU A 264 -3.91 10.59 10.18
C LEU A 264 -4.94 10.98 9.12
N ASP A 265 -6.01 10.19 8.95
CA ASP A 265 -7.09 10.51 8.03
C ASP A 265 -7.81 11.82 8.43
N LEU A 266 -8.10 11.98 9.72
CA LEU A 266 -8.72 13.20 10.24
C LEU A 266 -7.80 14.42 10.05
N ALA A 267 -6.49 14.26 10.21
CA ALA A 267 -5.51 15.31 9.94
C ALA A 267 -5.44 15.66 8.45
N CYS A 268 -5.48 14.66 7.55
CA CYS A 268 -5.57 14.90 6.11
C CYS A 268 -6.84 15.68 5.75
N LYS A 269 -7.98 15.33 6.32
CA LYS A 269 -9.26 16.04 6.12
C LYS A 269 -9.19 17.47 6.66
N LYS A 270 -8.63 17.69 7.85
CA LYS A 270 -8.43 19.04 8.42
C LYS A 270 -7.59 19.93 7.51
N VAL A 271 -6.44 19.41 7.05
CA VAL A 271 -5.54 20.14 6.16
C VAL A 271 -6.25 20.47 4.84
N ALA A 272 -6.90 19.49 4.20
CA ALA A 272 -7.64 19.72 2.96
C ALA A 272 -8.74 20.78 3.13
N LEU A 273 -9.52 20.71 4.22
CA LEU A 273 -10.56 21.69 4.55
C LEU A 273 -9.99 23.10 4.79
N THR A 274 -8.83 23.21 5.46
CA THR A 274 -8.15 24.49 5.65
C THR A 274 -7.92 25.17 4.31
N PHE A 275 -7.39 24.45 3.33
CA PHE A 275 -7.12 25.00 2.00
C PHE A 275 -8.38 25.18 1.15
N ILE A 276 -9.43 24.36 1.32
CA ILE A 276 -10.75 24.58 0.71
C ILE A 276 -11.34 25.89 1.21
N PHE A 277 -11.40 26.07 2.53
CA PHE A 277 -11.98 27.27 3.14
C PHE A 277 -11.14 28.53 2.87
N LEU A 278 -9.82 28.44 2.85
CA LEU A 278 -8.96 29.54 2.42
C LEU A 278 -9.29 29.99 0.99
N ARG A 279 -9.48 29.05 0.06
CA ARG A 279 -9.82 29.37 -1.34
C ARG A 279 -11.21 29.95 -1.48
N LEU A 280 -12.20 29.36 -0.77
CA LEU A 280 -13.56 29.91 -0.71
C LEU A 280 -13.57 31.33 -0.13
N TYR A 281 -12.83 31.55 0.95
CA TYR A 281 -12.69 32.86 1.57
C TYR A 281 -12.13 33.89 0.59
N ARG A 282 -11.03 33.56 -0.10
CA ARG A 282 -10.42 34.45 -1.10
C ARG A 282 -11.32 34.69 -2.32
N GLU A 283 -12.00 33.64 -2.79
CA GLU A 283 -12.89 33.73 -3.97
C GLU A 283 -14.17 34.48 -3.68
N LYS A 284 -14.89 34.13 -2.59
CA LYS A 284 -16.24 34.57 -2.33
C LYS A 284 -16.34 35.76 -1.39
N ILE A 285 -15.36 35.96 -0.51
CA ILE A 285 -15.40 37.01 0.53
C ILE A 285 -14.44 38.15 0.21
N GLU A 286 -13.17 37.86 -0.04
CA GLU A 286 -12.17 38.91 -0.35
C GLU A 286 -12.23 39.40 -1.81
N ASN A 287 -12.88 38.68 -2.73
CA ASN A 287 -12.87 38.94 -4.17
C ASN A 287 -11.44 39.09 -4.76
N SER A 288 -10.44 38.46 -4.13
CA SER A 288 -9.02 38.60 -4.45
C SER A 288 -8.49 37.54 -5.40
N TYR A 289 -9.36 36.62 -5.85
CA TYR A 289 -9.02 35.39 -6.57
C TYR A 289 -8.32 35.60 -7.93
N GLN A 290 -8.60 36.71 -8.62
CA GLN A 290 -8.18 36.88 -10.02
C GLN A 290 -6.68 37.16 -10.24
N LYS A 291 -5.88 37.42 -9.19
CA LYS A 291 -4.49 37.88 -9.35
C LYS A 291 -3.39 36.95 -8.86
N ALA A 292 -3.72 35.91 -8.07
CA ALA A 292 -2.70 35.15 -7.34
C ALA A 292 -2.44 33.73 -7.81
N PHE A 293 -3.28 33.14 -8.68
CA PHE A 293 -3.18 31.73 -9.03
C PHE A 293 -3.43 31.48 -10.52
N SER A 294 -2.59 30.66 -11.17
CA SER A 294 -2.87 30.09 -12.48
C SER A 294 -4.02 29.08 -12.39
N ILE A 295 -5.02 29.46 -12.81
CA ILE A 295 -6.32 29.21 -13.43
C ILE A 295 -7.10 27.92 -13.08
N GLU A 296 -6.65 26.73 -13.16
CA GLU A 296 -7.53 25.53 -13.03
C GLU A 296 -7.18 24.59 -11.89
N GLU A 297 -5.94 24.48 -11.52
CA GLU A 297 -5.48 23.52 -10.51
C GLU A 297 -5.75 23.98 -9.06
N LYS A 298 -6.22 25.21 -8.86
CA LYS A 298 -6.27 25.86 -7.55
C LYS A 298 -7.67 26.27 -7.08
N SER A 299 -8.73 25.87 -7.78
CA SER A 299 -10.11 26.04 -7.29
C SER A 299 -10.36 25.12 -6.10
N TYR A 300 -11.24 25.53 -5.17
CA TYR A 300 -11.64 24.67 -4.06
C TYR A 300 -12.27 23.36 -4.55
N VAL A 301 -12.89 23.36 -5.74
CA VAL A 301 -13.51 22.18 -6.36
C VAL A 301 -12.48 21.07 -6.61
N SER A 302 -11.27 21.42 -7.06
CA SER A 302 -10.20 20.43 -7.27
C SER A 302 -9.76 19.74 -5.97
N LEU A 303 -9.98 20.38 -4.83
CA LEU A 303 -9.68 19.82 -3.52
C LEU A 303 -10.83 18.98 -2.93
N LEU A 304 -12.07 19.13 -3.44
CA LEU A 304 -13.19 18.32 -2.94
C LEU A 304 -12.94 16.82 -3.15
N GLU A 305 -12.25 16.44 -4.21
CA GLU A 305 -11.89 15.05 -4.46
C GLU A 305 -11.00 14.46 -3.36
N LEU A 306 -10.15 15.29 -2.73
CA LEU A 306 -9.33 14.85 -1.59
C LEU A 306 -10.16 14.48 -0.37
N MET A 307 -11.35 15.07 -0.23
CA MET A 307 -12.25 14.84 0.90
C MET A 307 -12.98 13.51 0.81
N TRP A 308 -13.30 13.07 -0.41
CA TRP A 308 -14.19 11.93 -0.64
C TRP A 308 -13.47 10.67 -1.14
N LYS A 309 -12.18 10.76 -1.46
CA LYS A 309 -11.35 9.59 -1.78
C LYS A 309 -10.70 9.04 -0.52
N GLY A 310 -11.09 7.85 -0.13
CA GLY A 310 -10.27 7.00 0.73
C GLY A 310 -10.56 6.97 2.23
N ASP A 311 -11.82 7.05 2.66
CA ASP A 311 -12.20 6.83 4.07
C ASP A 311 -11.72 5.48 4.65
N ASP A 312 -11.56 4.45 3.81
CA ASP A 312 -11.20 3.09 4.24
C ASP A 312 -9.70 2.81 4.24
N PHE A 313 -8.90 3.62 3.55
CA PHE A 313 -7.53 3.26 3.25
C PHE A 313 -6.50 3.64 4.33
N VAL A 314 -6.56 4.84 4.89
CA VAL A 314 -5.62 5.27 5.93
C VAL A 314 -5.78 4.46 7.22
N LYS A 315 -7.01 4.00 7.53
CA LYS A 315 -7.26 3.03 8.60
C LYS A 315 -6.54 1.70 8.33
N GLY A 316 -6.64 1.19 7.11
CA GLY A 316 -5.95 -0.04 6.69
C GLY A 316 -4.41 0.06 6.80
N LEU A 317 -3.80 1.20 6.44
CA LEU A 317 -2.35 1.41 6.57
C LEU A 317 -1.86 1.45 8.02
N ALA A 318 -2.61 2.07 8.91
CA ALA A 318 -2.28 2.12 10.33
C ALA A 318 -2.28 0.72 10.96
N GLU A 319 -3.24 -0.13 10.59
CA GLU A 319 -3.31 -1.52 11.01
C GLU A 319 -2.24 -2.40 10.37
N LEU A 320 -1.89 -2.14 9.10
CA LEU A 320 -0.89 -2.90 8.35
C LEU A 320 0.53 -2.74 8.89
N ARG A 321 0.87 -1.60 9.48
CA ARG A 321 2.21 -1.34 10.04
C ARG A 321 2.48 -2.11 11.34
N ASN A 322 1.46 -2.36 12.15
CA ASN A 322 1.60 -3.03 13.45
C ASN A 322 1.63 -4.56 13.37
N LYS A 323 1.32 -5.12 12.19
CA LYS A 323 1.38 -6.56 11.97
C LYS A 323 2.51 -6.87 10.98
N VAL A 324 3.73 -7.06 11.50
CA VAL A 324 4.66 -7.99 10.84
C VAL A 324 3.95 -9.34 10.90
N VAL A 325 3.25 -9.67 9.82
CA VAL A 325 2.64 -10.99 9.69
C VAL A 325 3.82 -11.94 9.48
N ASN A 326 4.25 -12.57 10.57
CA ASN A 326 5.07 -13.76 10.45
C ASN A 326 4.20 -14.77 9.70
N ALA A 327 4.37 -14.83 8.38
CA ALA A 327 3.75 -15.88 7.58
C ALA A 327 4.02 -17.21 8.30
N PRO A 328 3.02 -18.04 8.52
CA PRO A 328 3.23 -19.30 9.19
C PRO A 328 4.31 -20.04 8.41
N HIS A 329 5.50 -20.15 8.99
CA HIS A 329 6.56 -20.93 8.37
C HIS A 329 6.00 -22.32 8.19
N LEU A 330 5.94 -22.78 6.92
CA LEU A 330 5.70 -24.19 6.63
C LEU A 330 6.65 -24.95 7.55
N ASN A 331 6.09 -25.62 8.53
CA ASN A 331 6.91 -26.39 9.46
C ASN A 331 7.35 -27.64 8.70
N ILE A 332 8.39 -27.47 7.84
CA ILE A 332 9.00 -28.52 7.03
C ILE A 332 9.28 -29.74 7.92
N PHE A 333 9.62 -29.50 9.17
CA PHE A 333 9.83 -30.54 10.16
C PHE A 333 8.55 -31.36 10.42
N LYS A 334 7.38 -30.72 10.56
CA LYS A 334 6.10 -31.44 10.71
C LYS A 334 5.75 -32.25 9.47
N VAL A 335 5.89 -31.65 8.28
CA VAL A 335 5.62 -32.34 7.01
C VAL A 335 6.58 -33.53 6.82
N ALA A 336 7.87 -33.31 7.05
CA ALA A 336 8.87 -34.36 7.00
C ALA A 336 8.59 -35.46 8.02
N THR A 337 8.22 -35.12 9.25
CA THR A 337 7.88 -36.11 10.30
C THR A 337 6.68 -36.96 9.89
N TRP A 338 5.60 -36.34 9.40
CA TRP A 338 4.43 -37.08 8.93
C TRP A 338 4.74 -37.96 7.72
N ALA A 339 5.52 -37.45 6.77
CA ALA A 339 5.96 -38.23 5.61
C ALA A 339 6.82 -39.44 6.03
N THR A 340 7.77 -39.23 6.94
CA THR A 340 8.63 -40.29 7.46
C THR A 340 7.84 -41.34 8.25
N MET A 341 6.90 -40.94 9.10
CA MET A 341 6.00 -41.84 9.80
C MET A 341 5.13 -42.64 8.83
N GLY A 342 4.64 -42.03 7.78
CA GLY A 342 3.85 -42.71 6.75
C GLY A 342 4.67 -43.72 5.97
N VAL A 343 5.88 -43.37 5.57
CA VAL A 343 6.81 -44.31 4.91
C VAL A 343 7.14 -45.47 5.83
N PHE A 344 7.40 -45.23 7.12
CA PHE A 344 7.68 -46.27 8.09
C PHE A 344 6.46 -47.19 8.33
N ALA A 345 5.28 -46.61 8.47
CA ALA A 345 4.04 -47.40 8.64
C ALA A 345 3.75 -48.32 7.44
N THR A 346 3.97 -47.82 6.21
CA THR A 346 3.82 -48.60 4.99
C THR A 346 4.85 -49.73 4.89
N TYR A 347 6.10 -49.46 5.29
CA TYR A 347 7.16 -50.46 5.38
C TYR A 347 6.75 -51.56 6.37
N LEU A 348 6.28 -51.21 7.56
CA LEU A 348 5.84 -52.17 8.58
C LEU A 348 4.66 -53.03 8.12
N LEU A 349 3.69 -52.43 7.43
CA LEU A 349 2.56 -53.14 6.85
C LEU A 349 3.02 -54.17 5.79
N ILE A 350 3.93 -53.83 4.92
CA ILE A 350 4.49 -54.76 3.93
C ILE A 350 5.23 -55.90 4.63
N TYR A 351 6.07 -55.56 5.63
CA TYR A 351 6.83 -56.59 6.38
C TYR A 351 5.89 -57.59 7.06
N ILE A 352 4.84 -57.14 7.74
CA ILE A 352 3.90 -57.99 8.50
C ILE A 352 3.02 -58.85 7.57
N PHE A 353 2.49 -58.25 6.50
CA PHE A 353 1.43 -58.89 5.70
C PHE A 353 1.89 -59.48 4.35
N ALA A 354 2.99 -59.01 3.79
CA ALA A 354 3.45 -59.45 2.47
C ALA A 354 4.79 -60.20 2.48
N GLY A 355 5.49 -60.22 3.63
CA GLY A 355 6.74 -60.93 3.82
C GLY A 355 7.99 -60.21 3.22
N GLU A 356 9.19 -60.73 3.59
CA GLU A 356 10.48 -60.12 3.23
C GLU A 356 10.74 -60.07 1.71
N GLU A 357 10.22 -60.99 0.94
CA GLU A 357 10.37 -61.01 -0.52
C GLU A 357 9.85 -59.73 -1.19
N MET A 358 8.83 -59.11 -0.63
CA MET A 358 8.20 -57.90 -1.17
C MET A 358 8.90 -56.61 -0.77
N LEU A 359 9.68 -56.64 0.30
CA LEU A 359 10.46 -55.51 0.71
C LEU A 359 11.49 -55.11 -0.34
N LYS A 360 11.92 -56.03 -1.22
CA LYS A 360 12.80 -55.76 -2.36
C LYS A 360 12.22 -54.72 -3.33
N TYR A 361 10.89 -54.70 -3.47
CA TYR A 361 10.19 -53.77 -4.38
C TYR A 361 9.69 -52.47 -3.68
N TYR A 362 9.84 -52.37 -2.35
CA TYR A 362 9.38 -51.24 -1.60
C TYR A 362 9.97 -49.90 -2.07
N PRO A 363 11.28 -49.76 -2.35
CA PRO A 363 11.83 -48.51 -2.88
C PRO A 363 11.17 -48.11 -4.19
N LEU A 364 10.90 -49.07 -5.07
CA LEU A 364 10.26 -48.82 -6.37
C LEU A 364 8.81 -48.32 -6.18
N LEU A 365 8.05 -48.93 -5.25
CA LEU A 365 6.71 -48.50 -4.93
C LEU A 365 6.66 -47.08 -4.39
N ILE A 366 7.60 -46.69 -3.52
CA ILE A 366 7.73 -45.31 -2.99
C ILE A 366 8.04 -44.34 -4.11
N VAL A 367 9.01 -44.68 -5.01
CA VAL A 367 9.34 -43.83 -6.15
C VAL A 367 8.12 -43.59 -7.05
N PHE A 368 7.34 -44.63 -7.35
CA PHE A 368 6.13 -44.45 -8.16
C PHE A 368 5.01 -43.69 -7.43
N ALA A 369 4.85 -43.90 -6.14
CA ALA A 369 3.78 -43.26 -5.37
C ALA A 369 4.00 -41.75 -5.18
N PHE A 370 5.24 -41.34 -4.90
CA PHE A 370 5.60 -39.94 -4.70
C PHE A 370 6.18 -39.28 -5.95
N GLY A 371 6.78 -40.04 -6.84
CA GLY A 371 7.45 -39.55 -8.05
C GLY A 371 6.45 -38.85 -8.99
N ALA A 372 5.33 -39.49 -9.28
CA ALA A 372 4.31 -38.92 -10.19
C ALA A 372 3.71 -37.60 -9.68
N PRO A 373 3.25 -37.45 -8.43
CA PRO A 373 2.81 -36.17 -7.90
C PRO A 373 3.90 -35.09 -7.88
N LEU A 374 5.15 -35.45 -7.55
CA LEU A 374 6.26 -34.50 -7.55
C LEU A 374 6.64 -34.04 -8.97
N VAL A 375 6.70 -34.93 -9.94
CA VAL A 375 6.92 -34.60 -11.35
C VAL A 375 5.78 -33.73 -11.87
N SER A 376 4.53 -34.07 -11.55
CA SER A 376 3.36 -33.25 -11.87
C SER A 376 3.47 -31.84 -11.28
N LEU A 377 3.90 -31.71 -10.02
CA LEU A 377 4.13 -30.43 -9.38
C LEU A 377 5.26 -29.62 -10.05
N MET A 378 6.38 -30.27 -10.37
CA MET A 378 7.53 -29.62 -11.05
C MET A 378 7.19 -29.14 -12.46
N THR A 379 6.34 -29.89 -13.17
CA THR A 379 5.91 -29.56 -14.54
C THR A 379 4.63 -28.72 -14.59
N SER A 380 3.95 -28.55 -13.45
CA SER A 380 2.64 -27.90 -13.36
C SER A 380 2.59 -26.54 -14.03
N LYS A 381 3.60 -25.68 -13.76
CA LYS A 381 3.69 -24.33 -14.32
C LYS A 381 3.77 -24.32 -15.85
N ALA A 382 4.60 -25.16 -16.44
CA ALA A 382 4.74 -25.26 -17.89
C ALA A 382 3.50 -25.87 -18.54
N SER A 383 2.92 -26.89 -17.91
CA SER A 383 1.69 -27.55 -18.39
C SER A 383 0.49 -26.60 -18.36
N VAL A 384 0.33 -25.87 -17.26
CA VAL A 384 -0.77 -24.90 -17.08
C VAL A 384 -0.63 -23.72 -18.03
N LYS A 385 0.58 -23.16 -18.22
CA LYS A 385 0.82 -22.10 -19.20
C LYS A 385 0.33 -22.48 -20.61
N ARG A 386 0.62 -23.71 -21.03
CA ARG A 386 0.20 -24.21 -22.34
C ARG A 386 -1.30 -24.52 -22.40
N ALA A 387 -1.83 -25.20 -21.36
CA ALA A 387 -3.23 -25.62 -21.32
C ALA A 387 -4.21 -24.45 -21.30
N TYR A 388 -3.89 -23.39 -20.57
CA TYR A 388 -4.75 -22.20 -20.43
C TYR A 388 -4.34 -21.04 -21.34
N ASN A 389 -3.33 -21.22 -22.20
CA ASN A 389 -2.82 -20.16 -23.09
C ASN A 389 -2.50 -18.86 -22.32
N ILE A 390 -1.78 -18.97 -21.20
CA ILE A 390 -1.53 -17.86 -20.28
C ILE A 390 -0.58 -16.85 -20.91
N ARG A 391 -1.01 -15.60 -21.00
CA ARG A 391 -0.18 -14.45 -21.37
C ARG A 391 0.47 -13.88 -20.11
N MET A 392 1.81 -13.84 -20.11
CA MET A 392 2.58 -13.29 -19.00
C MET A 392 2.52 -11.75 -19.03
N ILE A 393 2.39 -11.12 -17.84
CA ILE A 393 2.27 -9.67 -17.70
C ILE A 393 3.26 -9.07 -16.68
N ASP A 394 4.15 -9.87 -16.12
CA ASP A 394 5.10 -9.52 -15.04
C ASP A 394 6.22 -8.54 -15.45
N ASN A 395 6.48 -8.32 -16.74
CA ASN A 395 7.54 -7.44 -17.25
C ASN A 395 6.99 -6.31 -18.16
N GLY A 396 6.02 -5.55 -17.68
CA GLY A 396 5.40 -4.47 -18.45
C GLY A 396 4.43 -4.96 -19.52
N GLY A 397 3.95 -6.20 -19.41
CA GLY A 397 2.99 -6.81 -20.34
C GLY A 397 1.51 -6.49 -20.05
N ALA A 398 1.22 -5.71 -19.01
CA ALA A 398 -0.13 -5.26 -18.66
C ALA A 398 -0.66 -4.31 -19.74
N ARG A 399 -1.93 -4.51 -20.17
CA ARG A 399 -2.60 -3.75 -21.25
C ARG A 399 -3.77 -2.92 -20.73
N THR A 400 -4.26 -3.19 -19.54
CA THR A 400 -5.38 -2.49 -18.90
C THR A 400 -5.03 -2.12 -17.48
N GLU A 401 -5.74 -1.15 -16.91
CA GLU A 401 -5.58 -0.74 -15.50
C GLU A 401 -5.77 -1.92 -14.55
N LYS A 402 -6.75 -2.79 -14.79
CA LYS A 402 -6.98 -3.97 -13.96
C LYS A 402 -5.87 -5.03 -14.08
N GLU A 403 -5.24 -5.16 -15.24
CA GLU A 403 -4.05 -6.02 -15.38
C GLU A 403 -2.85 -5.43 -14.63
N GLN A 404 -2.67 -4.11 -14.67
CA GLN A 404 -1.64 -3.44 -13.88
C GLN A 404 -1.92 -3.60 -12.39
N LEU A 405 -3.19 -3.49 -11.96
CA LEU A 405 -3.64 -3.78 -10.61
C LEU A 405 -3.18 -5.16 -10.11
N VAL A 406 -3.29 -6.19 -10.95
CA VAL A 406 -2.84 -7.55 -10.59
C VAL A 406 -1.33 -7.56 -10.36
N VAL A 407 -0.53 -6.94 -11.25
CA VAL A 407 0.93 -6.86 -11.12
C VAL A 407 1.32 -6.16 -9.82
N ASP A 408 0.74 -5.00 -9.56
CA ASP A 408 1.05 -4.18 -8.40
C ASP A 408 0.65 -4.88 -7.09
N THR A 409 -0.53 -5.52 -7.08
CA THR A 409 -1.00 -6.30 -5.92
C THR A 409 -0.07 -7.46 -5.59
N VAL A 410 0.27 -8.29 -6.58
CA VAL A 410 1.14 -9.45 -6.36
C VAL A 410 2.54 -8.99 -5.92
N THR A 411 3.05 -7.90 -6.48
CA THR A 411 4.33 -7.29 -6.08
C THR A 411 4.29 -6.84 -4.63
N LEU A 412 3.28 -6.04 -4.26
CA LEU A 412 3.09 -5.56 -2.89
C LEU A 412 2.96 -6.71 -1.87
N LEU A 413 2.12 -7.70 -2.19
CA LEU A 413 1.92 -8.86 -1.32
C LEU A 413 3.19 -9.69 -1.19
N SER A 414 3.99 -9.81 -2.25
CA SER A 414 5.29 -10.51 -2.23
C SER A 414 6.27 -9.84 -1.28
N GLU A 415 6.35 -8.51 -1.29
CA GLU A 415 7.17 -7.74 -0.37
C GLU A 415 6.69 -7.89 1.09
N LYS A 416 5.37 -7.75 1.34
CA LYS A 416 4.77 -7.94 2.68
C LYS A 416 5.03 -9.33 3.25
N LEU A 417 4.99 -10.34 2.41
CA LEU A 417 5.20 -11.74 2.78
C LEU A 417 6.67 -12.15 2.76
N ASN A 418 7.56 -11.19 2.49
CA ASN A 418 9.01 -11.37 2.43
C ASN A 418 9.41 -12.54 1.51
N LEU A 419 8.80 -12.60 0.32
CA LEU A 419 9.16 -13.57 -0.69
C LEU A 419 10.49 -13.17 -1.34
N GLN A 420 11.42 -14.12 -1.46
CA GLN A 420 12.74 -13.88 -2.06
C GLN A 420 12.66 -13.64 -3.57
N LYS A 421 11.61 -14.14 -4.21
CA LYS A 421 11.38 -14.01 -5.65
C LYS A 421 9.91 -13.70 -5.92
N LEU A 422 9.68 -12.71 -6.78
CA LEU A 422 8.35 -12.38 -7.26
C LEU A 422 7.74 -13.57 -8.03
N PRO A 423 6.51 -14.00 -7.73
CA PRO A 423 5.79 -14.97 -8.55
C PRO A 423 5.61 -14.46 -9.99
N GLU A 424 5.66 -15.34 -10.95
CA GLU A 424 5.28 -15.01 -12.31
C GLU A 424 3.78 -14.67 -12.36
N ILE A 425 3.40 -13.68 -13.17
CA ILE A 425 2.02 -13.17 -13.22
C ILE A 425 1.48 -13.35 -14.64
N GLY A 426 0.31 -13.94 -14.76
CA GLY A 426 -0.29 -14.19 -16.06
C GLY A 426 -1.80 -14.02 -16.10
N ILE A 427 -2.30 -13.68 -17.28
CA ILE A 427 -3.73 -13.58 -17.59
C ILE A 427 -4.10 -14.66 -18.61
N TYR A 428 -5.23 -15.33 -18.41
CA TYR A 428 -5.71 -16.32 -19.37
C TYR A 428 -7.11 -15.99 -19.88
N PRO A 429 -7.38 -16.31 -21.17
CA PRO A 429 -8.63 -15.96 -21.86
C PRO A 429 -9.74 -16.95 -21.46
N SER A 430 -10.34 -16.76 -20.30
CA SER A 430 -11.53 -17.48 -19.84
C SER A 430 -12.54 -16.49 -19.29
N ASN A 431 -13.80 -16.73 -19.54
CA ASN A 431 -14.91 -15.96 -18.96
C ASN A 431 -15.24 -16.42 -17.53
N ASP A 432 -14.68 -17.53 -17.06
CA ASP A 432 -14.82 -17.98 -15.69
C ASP A 432 -14.25 -16.95 -14.71
N ILE A 433 -14.89 -16.74 -13.59
CA ILE A 433 -14.39 -15.89 -12.53
C ILE A 433 -13.47 -16.75 -11.65
N ASN A 434 -12.17 -16.75 -11.99
CA ASN A 434 -11.22 -17.62 -11.35
C ASN A 434 -9.81 -17.04 -11.32
N ALA A 435 -9.08 -17.32 -10.23
CA ALA A 435 -7.65 -17.14 -10.12
C ALA A 435 -7.05 -18.41 -9.49
N PHE A 436 -5.78 -18.66 -9.72
CA PHE A 436 -5.08 -19.76 -9.07
C PHE A 436 -3.58 -19.48 -8.99
N ALA A 437 -2.95 -20.09 -7.99
CA ALA A 437 -1.51 -20.14 -7.87
C ALA A 437 -1.00 -21.55 -8.15
N THR A 438 0.17 -21.67 -8.82
CA THR A 438 0.84 -22.94 -9.10
C THR A 438 2.36 -22.80 -9.03
N GLY A 439 3.06 -23.93 -8.88
CA GLY A 439 4.52 -23.96 -8.81
C GLY A 439 5.05 -24.92 -7.74
N ALA A 440 6.28 -25.37 -7.89
CA ALA A 440 6.89 -26.36 -7.00
C ALA A 440 7.35 -25.78 -5.65
N SER A 441 7.51 -24.46 -5.55
CA SER A 441 7.98 -23.81 -4.33
C SER A 441 7.57 -22.32 -4.32
N LYS A 442 7.72 -21.66 -3.18
CA LYS A 442 7.52 -20.20 -3.03
C LYS A 442 8.29 -19.39 -4.06
N ASN A 443 9.54 -19.80 -4.34
CA ASN A 443 10.45 -19.09 -5.25
C ASN A 443 10.24 -19.44 -6.73
N SER A 444 9.35 -20.38 -7.04
CA SER A 444 8.99 -20.77 -8.40
C SER A 444 7.48 -20.71 -8.67
N ALA A 445 6.77 -19.94 -7.88
CA ALA A 445 5.33 -19.79 -8.00
C ALA A 445 4.93 -18.94 -9.23
N MET A 446 3.71 -19.14 -9.68
CA MET A 446 3.02 -18.34 -10.67
C MET A 446 1.57 -18.11 -10.18
N VAL A 447 1.08 -16.89 -10.32
CA VAL A 447 -0.30 -16.51 -10.09
C VAL A 447 -0.94 -16.21 -11.44
N ALA A 448 -2.07 -16.85 -11.72
CA ALA A 448 -2.81 -16.64 -12.96
C ALA A 448 -4.24 -16.21 -12.68
N VAL A 449 -4.72 -15.22 -13.43
CA VAL A 449 -6.05 -14.62 -13.29
C VAL A 449 -6.79 -14.73 -14.61
N SER A 450 -8.06 -15.07 -14.56
CA SER A 450 -8.92 -15.11 -15.74
C SER A 450 -9.35 -13.71 -16.19
N GLN A 451 -9.59 -13.55 -17.48
CA GLN A 451 -10.22 -12.32 -18.00
C GLN A 451 -11.61 -12.11 -17.41
N GLY A 452 -12.36 -13.20 -17.16
CA GLY A 452 -13.69 -13.16 -16.53
C GLY A 452 -13.66 -12.57 -15.13
N LEU A 453 -12.63 -12.88 -14.31
CA LEU A 453 -12.48 -12.29 -13.00
C LEU A 453 -12.25 -10.77 -13.10
N LEU A 454 -11.35 -10.34 -13.97
CA LEU A 454 -11.08 -8.91 -14.18
C LEU A 454 -12.30 -8.12 -14.65
N ASN A 455 -13.15 -8.75 -15.46
CA ASN A 455 -14.35 -8.10 -16.00
C ASN A 455 -15.49 -7.98 -14.98
N ASN A 456 -15.60 -8.93 -14.04
CA ASN A 456 -16.76 -9.07 -13.17
C ASN A 456 -16.51 -8.68 -11.71
N MET A 457 -15.27 -8.46 -11.32
CA MET A 457 -14.89 -8.03 -9.96
C MET A 457 -14.39 -6.59 -9.94
N ASN A 458 -14.65 -5.89 -8.84
CA ASN A 458 -14.07 -4.59 -8.56
C ASN A 458 -12.63 -4.74 -8.00
N GLU A 459 -11.93 -3.63 -7.80
CA GLU A 459 -10.54 -3.63 -7.39
C GLU A 459 -10.32 -4.30 -6.03
N THR A 460 -11.14 -4.01 -5.03
CA THR A 460 -11.01 -4.59 -3.68
C THR A 460 -11.28 -6.09 -3.67
N GLU A 461 -12.21 -6.57 -4.49
CA GLU A 461 -12.51 -7.99 -4.68
C GLU A 461 -11.34 -8.73 -5.35
N ILE A 462 -10.75 -8.11 -6.39
CA ILE A 462 -9.54 -8.64 -7.07
C ILE A 462 -8.39 -8.77 -6.06
N ILE A 463 -8.16 -7.74 -5.24
CA ILE A 463 -7.12 -7.76 -4.20
C ILE A 463 -7.39 -8.88 -3.19
N GLY A 464 -8.62 -9.04 -2.73
CA GLY A 464 -9.01 -10.11 -1.80
C GLY A 464 -8.71 -11.50 -2.36
N VAL A 465 -9.06 -11.74 -3.62
CA VAL A 465 -8.74 -13.02 -4.31
C VAL A 465 -7.24 -13.22 -4.47
N LEU A 466 -6.50 -12.19 -4.90
CA LEU A 466 -5.04 -12.29 -5.06
C LEU A 466 -4.34 -12.53 -3.71
N ALA A 467 -4.79 -11.90 -2.64
CA ALA A 467 -4.28 -12.13 -1.29
C ALA A 467 -4.52 -13.57 -0.83
N HIS A 468 -5.67 -14.15 -1.16
CA HIS A 468 -5.96 -15.54 -0.91
C HIS A 468 -5.01 -16.48 -1.67
N GLU A 469 -4.81 -16.26 -2.97
CA GLU A 469 -3.87 -17.05 -3.79
C GLU A 469 -2.41 -16.91 -3.31
N MET A 470 -2.00 -15.70 -2.96
CA MET A 470 -0.67 -15.46 -2.41
C MET A 470 -0.47 -16.13 -1.05
N SER A 471 -1.54 -16.27 -0.26
CA SER A 471 -1.51 -17.03 0.99
C SER A 471 -1.21 -18.50 0.77
N HIS A 472 -1.75 -19.13 -0.26
CA HIS A 472 -1.40 -20.49 -0.66
C HIS A 472 0.06 -20.63 -1.09
N VAL A 473 0.60 -19.64 -1.81
CA VAL A 473 2.02 -19.61 -2.21
C VAL A 473 2.92 -19.64 -0.97
N VAL A 474 2.66 -18.73 -0.02
CA VAL A 474 3.51 -18.56 1.17
C VAL A 474 3.40 -19.74 2.13
N ASN A 475 2.19 -20.30 2.29
CA ASN A 475 1.98 -21.48 3.10
C ASN A 475 2.62 -22.75 2.53
N GLY A 476 3.03 -22.75 1.23
CA GLY A 476 3.55 -23.91 0.54
C GLY A 476 2.52 -25.00 0.33
N ASP A 477 1.27 -24.60 0.19
CA ASP A 477 0.11 -25.50 0.13
C ASP A 477 0.16 -26.43 -1.08
N MET A 478 0.77 -26.03 -2.18
CA MET A 478 0.95 -26.83 -3.39
C MET A 478 1.82 -28.06 -3.13
N LEU A 479 2.97 -27.86 -2.46
CA LEU A 479 3.87 -28.96 -2.11
C LEU A 479 3.21 -29.92 -1.10
N THR A 480 2.57 -29.37 -0.07
CA THR A 480 1.92 -30.15 0.97
C THR A 480 0.77 -31.01 0.42
N SER A 481 -0.02 -30.45 -0.51
CA SER A 481 -1.10 -31.19 -1.18
C SER A 481 -0.55 -32.31 -2.05
N SER A 482 0.54 -32.08 -2.79
CA SER A 482 1.16 -33.11 -3.62
C SER A 482 1.76 -34.26 -2.79
N ILE A 483 2.36 -33.93 -1.64
CA ILE A 483 2.87 -34.96 -0.70
C ILE A 483 1.71 -35.79 -0.12
N LEU A 484 0.61 -35.13 0.28
CA LEU A 484 -0.57 -35.84 0.81
C LEU A 484 -1.20 -36.74 -0.25
N GLU A 485 -1.31 -36.30 -1.48
CA GLU A 485 -1.84 -37.10 -2.59
C GLU A 485 -0.94 -38.29 -2.92
N GLY A 486 0.40 -38.07 -2.91
CA GLY A 486 1.38 -39.14 -3.03
C GLY A 486 1.22 -40.21 -1.92
N PHE A 487 1.02 -39.76 -0.68
CA PHE A 487 0.81 -40.63 0.46
C PHE A 487 -0.48 -41.49 0.33
N VAL A 488 -1.60 -40.87 -0.01
CA VAL A 488 -2.87 -41.56 -0.23
C VAL A 488 -2.75 -42.60 -1.35
N SER A 489 -2.06 -42.23 -2.44
CA SER A 489 -1.83 -43.12 -3.58
C SER A 489 -0.94 -44.31 -3.22
N ALA A 490 0.16 -44.07 -2.48
CA ALA A 490 1.06 -45.11 -1.99
C ALA A 490 0.33 -46.12 -1.09
N PHE A 491 -0.40 -45.58 -0.12
CA PHE A 491 -1.18 -46.41 0.82
C PHE A 491 -2.22 -47.25 0.10
N GLY A 492 -2.92 -46.67 -0.87
CA GLY A 492 -3.89 -47.38 -1.71
C GLY A 492 -3.29 -48.54 -2.51
N LEU A 493 -2.11 -48.31 -3.12
CA LEU A 493 -1.39 -49.31 -3.90
C LEU A 493 -0.90 -50.46 -3.01
N ILE A 494 -0.28 -50.13 -1.87
CA ILE A 494 0.31 -51.12 -0.97
C ILE A 494 -0.76 -52.06 -0.37
N ILE A 495 -1.86 -51.52 0.17
CA ILE A 495 -2.91 -52.33 0.74
C ILE A 495 -3.60 -53.17 -0.35
N SER A 496 -3.86 -52.61 -1.51
CA SER A 496 -4.45 -53.37 -2.63
C SER A 496 -3.57 -54.53 -3.03
N TYR A 497 -2.24 -54.36 -3.03
CA TYR A 497 -1.27 -55.39 -3.33
C TYR A 497 -1.24 -56.48 -2.24
N ILE A 498 -1.21 -56.12 -0.95
CA ILE A 498 -1.24 -57.07 0.18
C ILE A 498 -2.44 -58.00 0.07
N ILE A 499 -3.62 -57.43 -0.18
CA ILE A 499 -4.87 -58.21 -0.27
C ILE A 499 -4.87 -59.14 -1.51
N LEU A 500 -4.34 -58.65 -2.62
CA LEU A 500 -4.21 -59.48 -3.83
C LEU A 500 -3.33 -60.70 -3.57
N ASN A 501 -2.17 -60.52 -2.91
CA ASN A 501 -1.23 -61.57 -2.60
C ASN A 501 -1.74 -62.56 -1.53
N SER A 502 -2.43 -62.10 -0.50
CA SER A 502 -3.03 -62.97 0.53
C SER A 502 -4.08 -63.91 -0.06
N ARG A 503 -4.76 -63.53 -1.14
CA ARG A 503 -5.71 -64.39 -1.85
C ARG A 503 -5.06 -65.37 -2.84
N ARG A 504 -3.84 -65.12 -3.28
CA ARG A 504 -3.12 -66.02 -4.22
C ARG A 504 -2.73 -67.35 -3.60
N ASN A 505 -2.68 -67.43 -2.27
CA ASN A 505 -2.42 -68.67 -1.54
C ASN A 505 -3.69 -69.56 -1.37
N ASN A 506 -4.89 -69.01 -1.63
CA ASN A 506 -6.14 -69.80 -1.62
C ASN A 506 -6.62 -70.03 -3.06
N ARG A 507 -6.43 -71.23 -3.57
CA ARG A 507 -6.59 -71.69 -4.95
C ARG A 507 -8.01 -71.72 -5.55
N SER A 508 -8.96 -70.90 -5.14
CA SER A 508 -10.38 -71.08 -5.58
C SER A 508 -11.05 -69.83 -6.20
N GLY A 509 -10.31 -68.89 -6.82
CA GLY A 509 -10.92 -67.75 -7.50
C GLY A 509 -10.28 -67.46 -8.83
N GLY A 510 -11.05 -67.34 -9.93
CA GLY A 510 -10.52 -66.99 -11.25
C GLY A 510 -9.87 -65.61 -11.28
N ALA A 511 -8.92 -65.39 -12.22
CA ALA A 511 -8.14 -64.16 -12.36
C ALA A 511 -9.02 -62.89 -12.42
N ALA A 512 -10.21 -62.95 -13.03
CA ALA A 512 -11.16 -61.87 -13.13
C ALA A 512 -11.73 -61.42 -11.77
N ALA A 513 -12.06 -62.38 -10.87
CA ALA A 513 -12.55 -62.11 -9.53
C ALA A 513 -11.47 -61.46 -8.64
N SER A 514 -10.23 -61.83 -8.84
CA SER A 514 -9.07 -61.22 -8.14
C SER A 514 -8.83 -59.79 -8.57
N MET A 515 -8.93 -59.46 -9.87
CA MET A 515 -8.81 -58.11 -10.41
C MET A 515 -9.99 -57.21 -9.95
N ALA A 516 -11.24 -57.70 -9.99
CA ALA A 516 -12.39 -56.95 -9.52
C ALA A 516 -12.26 -56.59 -8.02
N SER A 517 -11.79 -57.53 -7.21
CA SER A 517 -11.53 -57.32 -5.76
C SER A 517 -10.42 -56.29 -5.55
N PHE A 518 -9.34 -56.33 -6.34
CA PHE A 518 -8.27 -55.35 -6.30
C PHE A 518 -8.78 -53.94 -6.56
N TYR A 519 -9.58 -53.75 -7.62
CA TYR A 519 -10.14 -52.43 -7.95
C TYR A 519 -11.15 -51.95 -6.92
N MET A 520 -12.00 -52.80 -6.36
CA MET A 520 -12.92 -52.43 -5.28
C MET A 520 -12.18 -51.91 -4.04
N ILE A 521 -11.13 -52.62 -3.61
CA ILE A 521 -10.36 -52.26 -2.43
C ILE A 521 -9.57 -50.99 -2.67
N LYS A 522 -8.89 -50.90 -3.81
CA LYS A 522 -8.19 -49.67 -4.23
C LYS A 522 -9.12 -48.46 -4.25
N ASN A 523 -10.31 -48.61 -4.81
CA ASN A 523 -11.29 -47.52 -4.85
C ASN A 523 -11.84 -47.18 -3.46
N GLY A 524 -12.06 -48.18 -2.58
CA GLY A 524 -12.48 -47.97 -1.18
C GLY A 524 -11.42 -47.19 -0.38
N ILE A 525 -10.13 -47.50 -0.55
CA ILE A 525 -9.04 -46.81 0.14
C ILE A 525 -8.86 -45.40 -0.43
N ASN A 526 -8.91 -45.25 -1.75
CA ASN A 526 -8.88 -43.95 -2.39
C ASN A 526 -10.07 -43.08 -1.94
N PHE A 527 -11.23 -43.66 -1.73
CA PHE A 527 -12.41 -42.99 -1.18
C PHE A 527 -12.14 -42.43 0.23
N LEU A 528 -11.59 -43.25 1.14
CA LEU A 528 -11.19 -42.80 2.49
C LEU A 528 -10.09 -41.74 2.43
N GLY A 529 -9.11 -41.94 1.57
CA GLY A 529 -8.05 -40.95 1.35
C GLY A 529 -8.56 -39.61 0.87
N ARG A 530 -9.59 -39.60 0.00
CA ARG A 530 -10.24 -38.35 -0.47
C ARG A 530 -10.96 -37.62 0.68
N ILE A 531 -11.56 -38.32 1.64
CA ILE A 531 -12.17 -37.68 2.82
C ILE A 531 -11.12 -36.93 3.63
N VAL A 532 -9.96 -37.56 3.88
CA VAL A 532 -8.84 -36.95 4.61
C VAL A 532 -8.28 -35.76 3.83
N ALA A 533 -8.07 -35.92 2.53
CA ALA A 533 -7.59 -34.87 1.65
C ALA A 533 -8.55 -33.68 1.62
N SER A 534 -9.86 -33.93 1.53
CA SER A 534 -10.88 -32.88 1.54
C SER A 534 -10.97 -32.16 2.89
N TRP A 535 -10.85 -32.90 4.01
CA TRP A 535 -10.78 -32.30 5.34
C TRP A 535 -9.56 -31.37 5.47
N TYR A 536 -8.40 -31.81 5.01
CA TYR A 536 -7.17 -31.01 5.01
C TYR A 536 -7.30 -29.78 4.11
N SER A 537 -7.86 -29.95 2.88
CA SER A 537 -8.11 -28.85 1.93
C SER A 537 -9.00 -27.77 2.54
N ARG A 538 -10.12 -28.14 3.18
CA ARG A 538 -11.01 -27.16 3.85
C ARG A 538 -10.30 -26.37 4.95
N ARG A 539 -9.42 -27.02 5.73
CA ARG A 539 -8.66 -26.33 6.79
C ARG A 539 -7.64 -25.35 6.22
N ARG A 540 -7.06 -25.69 5.10
CA ARG A 540 -6.14 -24.84 4.34
C ARG A 540 -6.82 -23.58 3.80
N GLU A 541 -8.04 -23.71 3.26
CA GLU A 541 -8.84 -22.57 2.78
C GLU A 541 -9.10 -21.54 3.90
N PHE A 542 -9.53 -21.99 5.08
CA PHE A 542 -9.68 -21.08 6.23
C PHE A 542 -8.36 -20.42 6.65
N GLY A 543 -7.25 -21.13 6.51
CA GLY A 543 -5.91 -20.57 6.74
C GLY A 543 -5.54 -19.49 5.74
N ALA A 544 -5.85 -19.72 4.46
CA ALA A 544 -5.60 -18.76 3.39
C ALA A 544 -6.50 -17.52 3.52
N ASP A 545 -7.80 -17.70 3.81
CA ASP A 545 -8.72 -16.58 4.08
C ASP A 545 -8.25 -15.72 5.25
N ARG A 546 -7.84 -16.37 6.35
CA ARG A 546 -7.32 -15.65 7.52
C ARG A 546 -6.07 -14.85 7.19
N LEU A 547 -5.12 -15.45 6.49
CA LEU A 547 -3.88 -14.76 6.11
C LEU A 547 -4.18 -13.63 5.12
N ALA A 548 -5.06 -13.87 4.13
CA ALA A 548 -5.50 -12.85 3.19
C ALA A 548 -6.10 -11.64 3.92
N ALA A 549 -7.02 -11.89 4.87
CA ALA A 549 -7.63 -10.85 5.70
C ALA A 549 -6.60 -10.13 6.61
N GLN A 550 -5.52 -10.80 7.01
CA GLN A 550 -4.45 -10.19 7.82
C GLN A 550 -3.46 -9.36 7.01
N ILE A 551 -3.19 -9.73 5.74
CA ILE A 551 -2.22 -9.04 4.88
C ILE A 551 -2.87 -7.95 4.02
N THR A 552 -4.19 -7.94 3.92
CA THR A 552 -5.01 -6.89 3.30
C THR A 552 -5.98 -6.32 4.35
N ASP A 553 -7.18 -6.03 3.98
CA ASP A 553 -8.28 -5.69 4.86
C ASP A 553 -9.29 -6.86 4.91
N PRO A 554 -9.85 -7.25 6.08
CA PRO A 554 -10.87 -8.28 6.17
C PRO A 554 -12.07 -8.02 5.24
N SER A 555 -12.46 -6.75 5.04
CA SER A 555 -13.55 -6.35 4.16
C SER A 555 -13.30 -6.74 2.70
N TYR A 556 -12.05 -6.75 2.22
CA TYR A 556 -11.69 -7.12 0.86
C TYR A 556 -11.94 -8.60 0.59
N MET A 557 -11.49 -9.45 1.51
CA MET A 557 -11.74 -10.89 1.41
C MET A 557 -13.24 -11.19 1.55
N LYS A 558 -13.94 -10.50 2.44
CA LYS A 558 -15.39 -10.64 2.62
C LYS A 558 -16.15 -10.23 1.36
N SER A 559 -15.82 -9.06 0.76
CA SER A 559 -16.44 -8.59 -0.49
C SER A 559 -16.21 -9.58 -1.63
N ALA A 560 -15.00 -10.11 -1.78
CA ALA A 560 -14.69 -11.13 -2.77
C ALA A 560 -15.54 -12.39 -2.59
N LEU A 561 -15.70 -12.89 -1.34
CA LEU A 561 -16.52 -14.06 -1.05
C LEU A 561 -18.01 -13.80 -1.30
N LEU A 562 -18.52 -12.63 -0.92
CA LEU A 562 -19.91 -12.23 -1.18
C LEU A 562 -20.16 -12.15 -2.70
N ARG A 563 -19.24 -11.56 -3.45
CA ARG A 563 -19.33 -11.49 -4.91
C ARG A 563 -19.37 -12.88 -5.54
N LEU A 564 -18.52 -13.80 -5.11
CA LEU A 564 -18.53 -15.19 -5.54
C LEU A 564 -19.86 -15.89 -5.19
N GLN A 565 -20.45 -15.58 -4.04
CA GLN A 565 -21.74 -16.12 -3.63
C GLN A 565 -22.87 -15.62 -4.54
N GLU A 566 -22.94 -14.31 -4.81
CA GLU A 566 -23.92 -13.71 -5.73
C GLU A 566 -23.88 -14.35 -7.13
N ILE A 567 -22.67 -14.60 -7.63
CA ILE A 567 -22.46 -15.24 -8.93
C ILE A 567 -22.93 -16.70 -8.89
N SER A 568 -22.58 -17.43 -7.83
CA SER A 568 -22.95 -18.85 -7.67
C SER A 568 -24.45 -19.06 -7.53
N GLU A 569 -25.17 -18.11 -6.94
CA GLU A 569 -26.62 -18.12 -6.78
C GLU A 569 -27.38 -17.61 -8.02
N GLY A 570 -26.66 -17.23 -9.09
CA GLY A 570 -27.24 -16.75 -10.34
C GLY A 570 -27.89 -15.36 -10.25
N ARG A 571 -27.56 -14.59 -9.22
CA ARG A 571 -28.05 -13.22 -9.01
C ARG A 571 -27.40 -12.21 -9.97
N VAL A 572 -26.30 -12.59 -10.62
CA VAL A 572 -25.60 -11.82 -11.64
C VAL A 572 -25.83 -12.47 -12.99
N ASN A 573 -26.30 -11.69 -13.98
CA ASN A 573 -26.50 -12.15 -15.35
C ASN A 573 -25.15 -12.38 -16.04
N LEU A 574 -24.62 -13.58 -15.93
CA LEU A 574 -23.50 -14.04 -16.78
C LEU A 574 -24.04 -14.48 -18.13
N GLN A 575 -23.28 -14.31 -19.20
CA GLN A 575 -23.67 -14.76 -20.53
C GLN A 575 -23.84 -16.30 -20.57
N PRO A 576 -24.72 -16.85 -21.43
CA PRO A 576 -25.11 -18.27 -21.38
C PRO A 576 -23.96 -19.28 -21.52
N ASN A 577 -22.85 -18.92 -22.16
CA ASN A 577 -21.68 -19.78 -22.34
C ASN A 577 -20.83 -19.93 -21.07
N ASP A 578 -21.08 -19.12 -20.04
CA ASP A 578 -20.25 -19.07 -18.82
C ASP A 578 -20.75 -20.03 -17.74
N ARG A 579 -21.97 -20.58 -17.88
CA ARG A 579 -22.61 -21.41 -16.84
C ARG A 579 -22.07 -22.83 -16.70
N GLU A 580 -21.52 -23.40 -17.75
CA GLU A 580 -21.05 -24.80 -17.73
C GLU A 580 -19.70 -25.00 -17.02
N PHE A 581 -18.87 -23.96 -16.94
CA PHE A 581 -17.53 -24.03 -16.37
C PHE A 581 -17.37 -23.39 -15.00
N ALA A 582 -18.25 -22.47 -14.61
CA ALA A 582 -18.20 -21.80 -13.29
C ALA A 582 -18.38 -22.76 -12.10
N ALA A 583 -19.05 -23.89 -12.30
CA ALA A 583 -19.32 -24.92 -11.28
C ALA A 583 -18.07 -25.69 -10.84
N PHE A 584 -16.94 -25.59 -11.54
CA PHE A 584 -15.84 -26.56 -11.35
C PHE A 584 -14.69 -26.07 -10.48
N LYS A 585 -14.52 -24.74 -10.24
CA LYS A 585 -13.23 -24.23 -9.73
C LYS A 585 -13.25 -23.49 -8.40
N ILE A 586 -14.21 -22.67 -8.11
CA ILE A 586 -14.34 -21.99 -6.80
C ILE A 586 -15.64 -22.36 -6.07
N THR A 587 -16.65 -22.81 -6.79
CA THR A 587 -17.97 -23.12 -6.26
C THR A 587 -18.36 -24.56 -6.57
N ASN A 588 -17.90 -25.51 -5.79
CA ASN A 588 -18.52 -26.84 -5.76
C ASN A 588 -19.85 -26.78 -4.99
N ASN A 589 -20.88 -26.18 -5.58
CA ASN A 589 -22.26 -26.28 -5.08
C ASN A 589 -22.92 -27.53 -5.62
N PHE A 590 -22.66 -28.68 -5.01
CA PHE A 590 -23.55 -29.83 -5.11
C PHE A 590 -24.54 -29.76 -3.95
N SER A 591 -25.78 -29.43 -4.26
CA SER A 591 -26.93 -29.62 -3.37
C SER A 591 -27.32 -31.11 -3.28
N MET A 592 -26.45 -31.93 -2.74
CA MET A 592 -26.77 -33.31 -2.32
C MET A 592 -26.44 -33.42 -0.85
N GLY A 593 -27.39 -33.96 -0.07
CA GLY A 593 -27.41 -33.97 1.38
C GLY A 593 -26.12 -34.39 2.09
N GLY A 594 -26.07 -34.31 3.40
CA GLY A 594 -24.93 -34.34 4.32
C GLY A 594 -23.65 -35.12 3.96
N PHE A 595 -23.73 -36.14 3.11
CA PHE A 595 -22.59 -36.93 2.62
C PHE A 595 -21.73 -36.18 1.57
N ALA A 596 -22.35 -35.35 0.74
CA ALA A 596 -21.60 -34.59 -0.30
C ALA A 596 -20.62 -33.58 0.32
N ASN A 597 -20.94 -33.02 1.48
CA ASN A 597 -20.07 -32.10 2.22
C ASN A 597 -18.76 -32.75 2.71
N LEU A 598 -18.70 -34.09 2.80
CA LEU A 598 -17.48 -34.79 3.19
C LEU A 598 -16.42 -34.78 2.08
N PHE A 599 -16.86 -34.64 0.82
CA PHE A 599 -15.99 -34.68 -0.37
C PHE A 599 -15.71 -33.29 -0.97
N ALA A 600 -16.41 -32.26 -0.50
CA ALA A 600 -16.14 -30.89 -0.95
C ALA A 600 -14.70 -30.48 -0.57
N THR A 601 -13.94 -30.07 -1.55
CA THR A 601 -12.54 -29.59 -1.37
C THR A 601 -12.49 -28.20 -0.75
N HIS A 602 -13.54 -27.39 -0.95
CA HIS A 602 -13.69 -26.07 -0.36
C HIS A 602 -14.82 -26.04 0.67
N PRO A 603 -14.68 -25.24 1.76
CA PRO A 603 -15.80 -24.95 2.66
C PRO A 603 -16.88 -24.14 1.93
N SER A 604 -18.13 -24.18 2.42
CA SER A 604 -19.17 -23.30 1.86
C SER A 604 -18.82 -21.83 2.07
N LEU A 605 -19.23 -20.98 1.10
CA LEU A 605 -18.95 -19.55 1.12
C LEU A 605 -19.49 -18.88 2.39
N GLU A 606 -20.69 -19.29 2.88
CA GLU A 606 -21.26 -18.76 4.12
C GLU A 606 -20.37 -19.04 5.34
N ARG A 607 -19.74 -20.22 5.42
CA ARG A 607 -18.82 -20.55 6.51
C ARG A 607 -17.53 -19.75 6.45
N ARG A 608 -17.03 -19.49 5.23
CA ARG A 608 -15.83 -18.67 5.01
C ARG A 608 -16.13 -17.22 5.39
N ILE A 609 -17.27 -16.65 4.93
CA ILE A 609 -17.73 -15.30 5.29
C ILE A 609 -17.88 -15.17 6.81
N ALA A 610 -18.59 -16.11 7.46
CA ALA A 610 -18.77 -16.09 8.92
C ALA A 610 -17.44 -16.19 9.69
N ALA A 611 -16.43 -16.84 9.13
CA ALA A 611 -15.09 -16.89 9.74
C ALA A 611 -14.37 -15.54 9.65
N ILE A 612 -14.50 -14.81 8.54
CA ILE A 612 -13.93 -13.46 8.37
C ILE A 612 -14.65 -12.45 9.29
N GLU A 613 -15.97 -12.49 9.39
CA GLU A 613 -16.77 -11.61 10.27
C GLU A 613 -16.41 -11.73 11.75
N ARG A 614 -15.94 -12.90 12.18
CA ARG A 614 -15.41 -13.09 13.55
C ARG A 614 -14.05 -12.44 13.77
N MET A 615 -13.35 -12.10 12.70
CA MET A 615 -12.07 -11.40 12.78
C MET A 615 -12.23 -9.87 12.77
N GLU A 616 -13.38 -9.38 12.28
CA GLU A 616 -13.76 -7.96 12.30
C GLU A 616 -14.21 -7.50 13.70
N LYS A 617 -14.68 -8.42 14.55
CA LYS A 617 -15.05 -8.21 15.96
C LYS A 617 -13.87 -8.34 16.91
#